data_d966c38fb1373fe244e582361450596a
#
_entry.id   d966c38fb1373fe244e582361450596a
#
_cell.length_a   1.000
_cell.length_b   1.000
_cell.length_c   1.000
_cell.angle_alpha   90.00
_cell.angle_beta   90.00
_cell.angle_gamma   90.00
#
_symmetry.space_group_name_H-M   'P 1'
#
loop_
_entity.id
_entity.type
_entity.pdbx_description
1 polymer ?
#
loop_
_entity_poly.entity_id
_entity_poly.type
_entity_poly.pdbx_seq_one_letter_code
_entity_poly.pdbx_strand_id
1 'polypeptide(L)'
;TDDDVIYQEVALYKVSTPRLLEESGLESVIRHHGARILEMTPAYTVIEKCGQPWETEALFDRLRRYDIRQFVRSGRVCVTRDPVEHFDIFLELQNKRKDAHSTGYDTAE
;
A
#
# COMPACT_ATOMS: atom_id res chain seq x y z
N THR A 1 13.36 18.50 3.45
CA THR A 1 12.69 18.72 2.16
C THR A 1 12.40 17.39 1.53
N ASP A 2 11.59 17.39 0.48
CA ASP A 2 11.23 16.15 -0.17
C ASP A 2 12.43 15.47 -0.79
N ASP A 3 13.46 16.21 -1.09
CA ASP A 3 14.65 15.62 -1.68
C ASP A 3 15.43 14.78 -0.68
N ASP A 4 15.19 14.97 0.61
CA ASP A 4 15.93 14.26 1.63
C ASP A 4 15.29 12.95 2.05
N VAL A 5 14.11 12.65 1.56
CA VAL A 5 13.41 11.44 1.98
C VAL A 5 12.80 10.75 0.78
N ILE A 6 12.55 9.46 0.95
CA ILE A 6 11.85 8.66 -0.06
C ILE A 6 10.51 8.31 0.56
N TYR A 7 9.43 8.65 -0.13
CA TYR A 7 8.08 8.39 0.35
C TYR A 7 7.49 7.17 -0.34
N GLN A 8 6.74 6.37 0.40
CA GLN A 8 6.05 5.22 -0.15
C GLN A 8 4.71 5.11 0.53
N GLU A 9 3.76 4.51 -0.13
CA GLU A 9 2.47 4.21 0.49
C GLU A 9 1.97 2.89 -0.08
N VAL A 10 1.02 2.27 0.59
CA VAL A 10 0.36 1.07 0.09
C VAL A 10 -1.04 1.49 -0.28
N ALA A 11 -1.50 1.12 -1.45
CA ALA A 11 -2.85 1.43 -1.89
C ALA A 11 -3.56 0.13 -2.23
N LEU A 12 -4.83 0.05 -1.88
CA LEU A 12 -5.67 -1.10 -2.18
C LEU A 12 -6.85 -0.62 -3.01
N TYR A 13 -7.15 -1.35 -4.07
CA TYR A 13 -8.23 -0.98 -4.97
C TYR A 13 -9.19 -2.15 -5.05
N LYS A 14 -10.46 -1.91 -4.80
CA LYS A 14 -11.46 -2.96 -4.92
C LYS A 14 -12.26 -2.65 -6.16
N VAL A 15 -12.21 -3.54 -7.13
CA VAL A 15 -12.91 -3.32 -8.39
C VAL A 15 -13.91 -4.44 -8.63
N SER A 16 -14.82 -4.24 -9.57
CA SER A 16 -15.86 -5.21 -9.86
C SER A 16 -15.30 -6.34 -10.73
N THR A 17 -15.41 -7.57 -10.25
CA THR A 17 -14.96 -8.71 -11.04
C THR A 17 -15.76 -8.83 -12.33
N PRO A 18 -17.10 -8.66 -12.33
CA PRO A 18 -17.82 -8.73 -13.61
C PRO A 18 -17.29 -7.76 -14.65
N ARG A 19 -16.88 -6.56 -14.22
CA ARG A 19 -16.32 -5.59 -15.17
C ARG A 19 -14.97 -6.06 -15.68
N LEU A 20 -14.19 -6.75 -14.85
CA LEU A 20 -12.91 -7.26 -15.31
C LEU A 20 -13.12 -8.29 -16.40
N LEU A 21 -14.18 -9.05 -16.33
CA LEU A 21 -14.44 -10.07 -17.32
C LEU A 21 -14.95 -9.47 -18.62
N GLU A 22 -15.55 -8.29 -18.56
CA GLU A 22 -16.03 -7.63 -19.77
C GLU A 22 -14.93 -6.86 -20.46
N GLU A 23 -13.99 -6.30 -19.70
CA GLU A 23 -12.91 -5.50 -20.26
C GLU A 23 -11.64 -6.32 -20.22
N SER A 24 -10.91 -6.36 -21.29
CA SER A 24 -9.65 -7.10 -21.27
C SER A 24 -8.54 -6.15 -20.86
N GLY A 25 -7.39 -6.70 -20.60
CA GLY A 25 -6.22 -5.85 -20.36
C GLY A 25 -5.79 -5.71 -18.92
N LEU A 26 -6.51 -6.28 -17.94
CA LEU A 26 -6.13 -6.12 -16.56
C LEU A 26 -4.74 -6.67 -16.30
N GLU A 27 -4.41 -7.82 -16.85
CA GLU A 27 -3.12 -8.44 -16.60
C GLU A 27 -1.99 -7.51 -17.04
N SER A 28 -2.18 -6.84 -18.17
CA SER A 28 -1.20 -5.91 -18.66
C SER A 28 -1.06 -4.70 -17.74
N VAL A 29 -2.18 -4.20 -17.23
CA VAL A 29 -2.18 -3.06 -16.31
C VAL A 29 -1.45 -3.45 -15.03
N ILE A 30 -1.76 -4.62 -14.47
CA ILE A 30 -1.14 -5.09 -13.24
C ILE A 30 0.38 -5.19 -13.45
N ARG A 31 0.80 -5.78 -14.56
CA ARG A 31 2.22 -5.96 -14.80
C ARG A 31 2.92 -4.64 -15.04
N HIS A 32 2.30 -3.76 -15.81
CA HIS A 32 2.91 -2.47 -16.15
C HIS A 32 3.10 -1.60 -14.90
N HIS A 33 2.17 -1.66 -13.97
CA HIS A 33 2.24 -0.83 -12.78
C HIS A 33 2.89 -1.53 -11.58
N GLY A 34 3.33 -2.76 -11.76
CA GLY A 34 3.97 -3.47 -10.66
C GLY A 34 3.03 -3.74 -9.51
N ALA A 35 1.76 -3.96 -9.82
CA ALA A 35 0.77 -4.23 -8.79
C ALA A 35 0.56 -5.73 -8.66
N ARG A 36 -0.28 -6.14 -7.73
CA ARG A 36 -0.60 -7.56 -7.62
C ARG A 36 -2.03 -7.72 -7.13
N ILE A 37 -2.60 -8.87 -7.39
CA ILE A 37 -3.95 -9.18 -6.96
C ILE A 37 -3.86 -9.88 -5.62
N LEU A 38 -4.56 -9.34 -4.61
CA LEU A 38 -4.59 -9.95 -3.29
C LEU A 38 -5.70 -10.98 -3.20
N GLU A 39 -6.84 -10.70 -3.80
CA GLU A 39 -7.98 -11.59 -3.69
C GLU A 39 -8.91 -11.38 -4.87
N MET A 40 -9.47 -12.44 -5.39
CA MET A 40 -10.43 -12.33 -6.47
C MET A 40 -11.63 -13.20 -6.13
N THR A 41 -12.81 -12.61 -6.09
CA THR A 41 -14.05 -13.35 -5.87
C THR A 41 -14.95 -13.05 -7.05
N PRO A 42 -16.05 -13.78 -7.22
CA PRO A 42 -16.96 -13.48 -8.33
C PRO A 42 -17.54 -12.07 -8.25
N ALA A 43 -17.57 -11.46 -7.09
CA ALA A 43 -18.14 -10.14 -6.92
C ALA A 43 -17.10 -9.03 -7.05
N TYR A 44 -15.92 -9.22 -6.47
CA TYR A 44 -14.91 -8.16 -6.49
C TYR A 44 -13.50 -8.70 -6.57
N THR A 45 -12.58 -7.85 -6.94
CA THR A 45 -11.16 -8.19 -6.99
C THR A 45 -10.42 -7.08 -6.27
N VAL A 46 -9.48 -7.44 -5.40
CA VAL A 46 -8.69 -6.46 -4.66
C VAL A 46 -7.27 -6.47 -5.21
N ILE A 47 -6.78 -5.29 -5.58
CA ILE A 47 -5.47 -5.10 -6.16
C ILE A 47 -4.65 -4.24 -5.21
N GLU A 48 -3.37 -4.59 -5.05
CA GLU A 48 -2.48 -3.84 -4.18
C GLU A 48 -1.35 -3.21 -4.98
N LYS A 49 -0.98 -2.00 -4.62
CA LYS A 49 0.17 -1.33 -5.23
C LYS A 49 0.92 -0.59 -4.14
N CYS A 50 2.24 -0.84 -4.05
CA CYS A 50 3.10 -0.08 -3.16
C CYS A 50 3.90 0.85 -4.04
N GLY A 51 3.95 2.11 -3.71
CA GLY A 51 4.70 3.06 -4.53
C GLY A 51 4.52 4.47 -4.03
N GLN A 52 5.00 5.39 -4.80
CA GLN A 52 4.86 6.79 -4.45
C GLN A 52 3.44 7.24 -4.80
N PRO A 53 2.96 8.34 -4.19
CA PRO A 53 1.58 8.76 -4.44
C PRO A 53 1.23 8.95 -5.91
N TRP A 54 2.17 9.42 -6.73
CA TRP A 54 1.86 9.62 -8.14
C TRP A 54 1.70 8.27 -8.85
N GLU A 55 2.36 7.22 -8.34
CA GLU A 55 2.25 5.89 -8.93
C GLU A 55 0.90 5.27 -8.58
N THR A 56 0.47 5.39 -7.32
CA THR A 56 -0.79 4.81 -6.91
C THR A 56 -1.96 5.53 -7.54
N GLU A 57 -1.81 6.84 -7.78
CA GLU A 57 -2.86 7.61 -8.43
C GLU A 57 -2.92 7.28 -9.93
N ALA A 58 -1.77 7.03 -10.55
CA ALA A 58 -1.77 6.65 -11.96
C ALA A 58 -2.47 5.31 -12.15
N LEU A 59 -2.27 4.38 -11.22
CA LEU A 59 -2.96 3.10 -11.30
C LEU A 59 -4.46 3.28 -11.06
N PHE A 60 -4.84 4.18 -10.16
CA PHE A 60 -6.25 4.45 -9.93
C PHE A 60 -6.92 4.88 -11.23
N ASP A 61 -6.28 5.76 -11.98
CA ASP A 61 -6.84 6.23 -13.24
C ASP A 61 -7.01 5.09 -14.24
N ARG A 62 -6.07 4.16 -14.27
CA ARG A 62 -6.16 3.04 -15.20
C ARG A 62 -7.22 2.04 -14.78
N LEU A 63 -7.49 1.94 -13.47
CA LEU A 63 -8.47 0.98 -12.99
C LEU A 63 -9.90 1.50 -13.00
N ARG A 64 -10.11 2.76 -13.33
CA ARG A 64 -11.46 3.32 -13.32
C ARG A 64 -12.41 2.58 -14.23
N ARG A 65 -11.94 2.07 -15.33
CA ARG A 65 -12.80 1.35 -16.28
C ARG A 65 -13.39 0.08 -15.68
N TYR A 66 -12.83 -0.40 -14.58
CA TYR A 66 -13.30 -1.64 -13.97
C TYR A 66 -14.23 -1.37 -12.79
N ASP A 67 -14.73 -0.16 -12.67
CA ASP A 67 -15.69 0.19 -11.61
C ASP A 67 -15.06 0.04 -10.24
N ILE A 68 -14.26 1.01 -9.83
CA ILE A 68 -13.61 0.99 -8.53
C ILE A 68 -14.66 1.19 -7.46
N ARG A 69 -14.80 0.21 -6.57
CA ARG A 69 -15.75 0.26 -5.48
C ARG A 69 -15.14 0.83 -4.21
N GLN A 70 -13.82 0.72 -4.06
CA GLN A 70 -13.17 1.23 -2.89
C GLN A 70 -11.71 1.47 -3.20
N PHE A 71 -11.17 2.55 -2.67
CA PHE A 71 -9.77 2.92 -2.88
C PHE A 71 -9.25 3.36 -1.52
N VAL A 72 -8.33 2.59 -0.93
CA VAL A 72 -7.81 2.86 0.39
C VAL A 72 -6.31 3.08 0.30
N ARG A 73 -5.81 4.07 1.00
CA ARG A 73 -4.39 4.39 1.00
C ARG A 73 -3.90 4.39 2.44
N SER A 74 -2.68 3.87 2.65
CA SER A 74 -2.14 3.79 3.98
C SER A 74 -1.59 5.12 4.47
N GLY A 75 -1.45 6.07 3.59
CA GLY A 75 -0.72 7.27 3.94
C GLY A 75 0.75 7.03 3.67
N ARG A 76 1.55 8.07 3.75
CA ARG A 76 2.94 7.97 3.37
C ARG A 76 3.79 7.47 4.50
N VAL A 77 4.73 6.59 4.19
CA VAL A 77 5.81 6.23 5.09
C VAL A 77 7.06 6.68 4.38
N CYS A 78 8.10 7.02 5.09
CA CYS A 78 9.28 7.55 4.45
C CYS A 78 10.57 7.07 5.08
N VAL A 79 11.64 7.13 4.28
CA VAL A 79 12.97 6.78 4.72
C VAL A 79 13.86 7.93 4.31
N THR A 80 14.77 8.34 5.16
CA THR A 80 15.65 9.44 4.81
C THR A 80 16.72 8.96 3.86
N ARG A 81 17.23 9.87 3.03
CA ARG A 81 18.32 9.52 2.12
C ARG A 81 19.65 9.72 2.79
N ASP A 82 19.66 10.13 4.05
CA ASP A 82 20.86 10.31 4.80
C ASP A 82 21.55 8.95 4.92
N PRO A 83 22.82 8.83 4.62
CA PRO A 83 23.52 7.55 4.73
C PRO A 83 23.74 7.12 6.16
N VAL A 84 23.45 7.99 7.15
CA VAL A 84 23.64 7.63 8.53
C VAL A 84 22.55 6.67 8.95
N GLU A 85 22.93 5.63 9.70
CA GLU A 85 22.01 4.63 10.14
C GLU A 85 21.21 5.13 11.32
N HIS A 86 19.91 5.01 11.29
CA HIS A 86 19.05 5.44 12.38
C HIS A 86 18.41 4.26 13.11
N PHE A 87 19.00 3.09 12.97
CA PHE A 87 18.47 1.89 13.55
C PHE A 87 18.34 1.96 15.07
N ASP A 88 19.33 2.57 15.72
CA ASP A 88 19.30 2.67 17.17
C ASP A 88 18.12 3.46 17.69
N ILE A 89 17.77 4.54 17.00
CA ILE A 89 16.63 5.36 17.37
C ILE A 89 15.36 4.55 17.24
N PHE A 90 15.24 3.79 16.17
CA PHE A 90 14.07 2.97 15.94
C PHE A 90 13.93 1.92 17.05
N LEU A 91 15.03 1.28 17.46
CA LEU A 91 14.99 0.27 18.49
C LEU A 91 14.58 0.87 19.83
N GLU A 92 15.03 2.06 20.15
CA GLU A 92 14.65 2.70 21.37
C GLU A 92 13.15 2.95 21.42
N LEU A 93 12.59 3.42 20.34
CA LEU A 93 11.16 3.68 20.29
C LEU A 93 10.36 2.38 20.39
N GLN A 94 10.84 1.31 19.80
CA GLN A 94 10.18 0.03 19.89
C GLN A 94 10.20 -0.49 21.32
N ASN A 95 11.32 -0.35 22.00
CA ASN A 95 11.44 -0.80 23.38
C ASN A 95 10.51 -0.02 24.30
N LYS A 96 10.41 1.27 24.12
CA LYS A 96 9.51 2.08 24.92
C LYS A 96 8.07 1.64 24.71
N ARG A 97 7.72 1.33 23.50
CA ARG A 97 6.38 0.91 23.20
C ARG A 97 6.08 -0.44 23.87
N LYS A 98 7.04 -1.35 23.87
CA LYS A 98 6.87 -2.63 24.51
C LYS A 98 6.68 -2.47 26.00
N ASP A 99 7.48 -1.63 26.64
CA ASP A 99 7.37 -1.41 28.06
C ASP A 99 6.00 -0.87 28.43
N ALA A 100 5.49 0.04 27.62
CA ALA A 100 4.19 0.61 27.89
C ALA A 100 3.09 -0.45 27.79
N HIS A 101 3.23 -1.39 26.87
CA HIS A 101 2.20 -2.38 26.69
C HIS A 101 2.31 -3.52 27.69
N SER A 102 3.51 -3.79 28.17
CA SER A 102 3.70 -4.93 29.02
C SER A 102 2.94 -4.81 30.32
N THR A 103 2.56 -3.61 30.70
CA THR A 103 1.83 -3.48 31.92
C THR A 103 0.38 -3.78 31.67
N GLY A 104 -0.06 -3.77 30.46
CA GLY A 104 -1.42 -3.90 30.21
C GLY A 104 -1.82 -5.12 29.50
N TYR A 105 -1.38 -5.34 28.33
CA TYR A 105 -1.85 -6.43 27.69
C TYR A 105 -1.13 -6.64 26.53
N ASP A 106 -0.12 -7.11 26.59
CA ASP A 106 0.65 -7.29 25.53
C ASP A 106 0.29 -8.46 24.85
N THR A 107 -0.69 -9.00 25.06
CA THR A 107 -0.95 -10.22 24.49
C THR A 107 -1.41 -10.08 23.19
N ALA A 108 -1.71 -9.15 22.92
CA ALA A 108 -2.19 -9.08 21.64
C ALA A 108 -1.29 -9.64 20.66
N GLU A 109 -0.92 -9.98 20.77
CA GLU A 109 -0.46 -10.44 19.93
C GLU A 109 -0.32 -10.63 19.40
#